data_5f55b972131588fbdcc5cc2bbc85544f
#
_entry.id   5f55b972131588fbdcc5cc2bbc85544f
#
_cell.length_a   1.000
_cell.length_b   1.000
_cell.length_c   1.000
_cell.angle_alpha   90.00
_cell.angle_beta   90.00
_cell.angle_gamma   90.00
#
_symmetry.space_group_name_H-M   'P 1'
#
loop_
_entity.id
_entity.type
_entity.pdbx_description
1 polymer ?
#
loop_
_entity_poly.entity_id
_entity_poly.type
_entity_poly.pdbx_seq_one_letter_code
_entity_poly.pdbx_strand_id
1 'polypeptide(L)'
;MTQWWQWSGEAGAGRGGFAVIGVGRFGSSVCAELLRAGAEVLAVDNSQRAIDELRQIDPAIEARVVDCTDEEALRAAGVLDLETVVVAMSEPIEASITATLICKDAPGTRVKQVIARATSDLHMRMLQRVGADRVVFPSRMQGARLGRELVRPNLLERLRLDDSNGIEEITVPPSFVGRSLRDLNLRRHFQVTVLAAGQVNHLTFNPPASTVLGAGELLVVMGSWKALEALPAD
;
A
#
# COMPACT_ATOMS: atom_id res chain seq x y z
N MET A 1 -10.13 15.75 4.09
CA MET A 1 -8.71 15.35 4.14
C MET A 1 -8.63 14.11 5.02
N THR A 2 -8.66 12.95 4.41
CA THR A 2 -8.69 11.67 5.13
C THR A 2 -7.24 11.25 5.38
N GLN A 3 -6.86 11.23 6.65
CA GLN A 3 -5.55 10.76 7.09
C GLN A 3 -5.45 9.26 6.81
N TRP A 4 -4.63 8.87 5.85
CA TRP A 4 -4.47 7.48 5.39
C TRP A 4 -3.85 6.54 6.44
N TRP A 5 -3.25 7.07 7.52
CA TRP A 5 -2.73 6.28 8.66
C TRP A 5 -3.72 6.12 9.82
N GLN A 6 -4.88 6.79 9.79
CA GLN A 6 -5.96 6.48 10.73
C GLN A 6 -6.61 5.14 10.36
N TRP A 7 -5.79 4.13 10.25
CA TRP A 7 -6.25 2.79 10.45
C TRP A 7 -6.29 2.55 11.97
N SER A 8 -7.37 3.00 12.58
CA SER A 8 -7.84 2.48 13.86
C SER A 8 -8.48 1.09 13.60
N GLY A 9 -7.78 0.27 12.86
CA GLY A 9 -8.06 -1.13 12.83
C GLY A 9 -7.48 -1.68 14.12
N GLU A 10 -8.31 -1.98 15.08
CA GLU A 10 -8.07 -3.17 15.86
C GLU A 10 -7.85 -4.29 14.84
N ALA A 11 -6.60 -4.49 14.44
CA ALA A 11 -6.12 -5.73 13.88
C ALA A 11 -6.15 -6.75 15.02
N GLY A 12 -7.32 -6.82 15.65
CA GLY A 12 -7.73 -7.91 16.49
C GLY A 12 -7.99 -9.06 15.53
N ALA A 13 -7.45 -10.20 15.83
CA ALA A 13 -7.78 -11.51 15.34
C ALA A 13 -9.28 -11.84 15.54
N GLY A 14 -10.17 -11.02 15.00
CA GLY A 14 -11.58 -11.28 14.77
C GLY A 14 -11.69 -11.79 13.34
N ARG A 15 -12.10 -13.01 13.19
CA ARG A 15 -12.31 -13.82 11.98
C ARG A 15 -13.30 -13.18 10.99
N GLY A 16 -12.98 -12.00 10.48
CA GLY A 16 -13.62 -11.41 9.34
C GLY A 16 -12.77 -11.73 8.13
N GLY A 17 -13.15 -12.69 7.30
CA GLY A 17 -12.45 -13.02 6.07
C GLY A 17 -12.46 -11.84 5.09
N PHE A 18 -11.56 -11.90 4.13
CA PHE A 18 -11.44 -10.92 3.06
C PHE A 18 -12.00 -11.49 1.76
N ALA A 19 -12.77 -10.70 1.02
CA ALA A 19 -13.06 -11.00 -0.38
C ALA A 19 -12.24 -10.10 -1.30
N VAL A 20 -11.75 -10.65 -2.41
CA VAL A 20 -11.10 -9.90 -3.48
C VAL A 20 -11.85 -10.15 -4.78
N ILE A 21 -12.48 -9.11 -5.32
CA ILE A 21 -13.22 -9.15 -6.60
C ILE A 21 -12.30 -8.63 -7.70
N GLY A 22 -11.99 -9.48 -8.67
CA GLY A 22 -11.05 -9.21 -9.74
C GLY A 22 -9.64 -9.63 -9.36
N VAL A 23 -9.16 -10.76 -9.91
CA VAL A 23 -7.84 -11.34 -9.59
C VAL A 23 -6.81 -11.14 -10.71
N GLY A 24 -6.91 -10.03 -11.40
CA GLY A 24 -5.83 -9.54 -12.26
C GLY A 24 -4.57 -9.20 -11.45
N ARG A 25 -3.56 -8.60 -12.09
CA ARG A 25 -2.25 -8.29 -11.47
C ARG A 25 -2.34 -7.62 -10.09
N PHE A 26 -3.25 -6.66 -9.90
CA PHE A 26 -3.41 -5.98 -8.62
C PHE A 26 -4.10 -6.88 -7.59
N GLY A 27 -5.23 -7.51 -7.96
CA GLY A 27 -5.99 -8.35 -7.04
C GLY A 27 -5.22 -9.59 -6.60
N SER A 28 -4.48 -10.25 -7.51
CA SER A 28 -3.62 -11.39 -7.15
C SER A 28 -2.50 -11.00 -6.16
N SER A 29 -1.91 -9.81 -6.34
CA SER A 29 -0.94 -9.29 -5.36
C SER A 29 -1.56 -9.02 -3.99
N VAL A 30 -2.80 -8.51 -3.95
CA VAL A 30 -3.54 -8.32 -2.69
C VAL A 30 -3.81 -9.67 -2.02
N CYS A 31 -4.30 -10.67 -2.78
CA CYS A 31 -4.52 -12.02 -2.27
C CYS A 31 -3.23 -12.60 -1.66
N ALA A 32 -2.12 -12.52 -2.37
CA ALA A 32 -0.84 -13.05 -1.93
C ALA A 32 -0.36 -12.43 -0.61
N GLU A 33 -0.53 -11.11 -0.42
CA GLU A 33 -0.15 -10.44 0.82
C GLU A 33 -1.08 -10.82 1.99
N LEU A 34 -2.39 -10.91 1.75
CA LEU A 34 -3.35 -11.32 2.76
C LEU A 34 -3.08 -12.76 3.24
N LEU A 35 -2.84 -13.68 2.31
CA LEU A 35 -2.49 -15.07 2.62
C LEU A 35 -1.17 -15.18 3.39
N ARG A 36 -0.15 -14.41 2.98
CA ARG A 36 1.15 -14.36 3.69
C ARG A 36 1.01 -13.84 5.11
N ALA A 37 0.03 -12.95 5.35
CA ALA A 37 -0.32 -12.48 6.69
C ALA A 37 -1.21 -13.47 7.49
N GLY A 38 -1.55 -14.63 6.92
CA GLY A 38 -2.37 -15.64 7.55
C GLY A 38 -3.88 -15.34 7.55
N ALA A 39 -4.34 -14.45 6.67
CA ALA A 39 -5.75 -14.12 6.55
C ALA A 39 -6.50 -15.13 5.67
N GLU A 40 -7.79 -15.36 5.96
CA GLU A 40 -8.69 -16.12 5.11
C GLU A 40 -9.14 -15.22 3.94
N VAL A 41 -8.97 -15.70 2.69
CA VAL A 41 -9.24 -14.94 1.48
C VAL A 41 -10.14 -15.74 0.55
N LEU A 42 -11.26 -15.13 0.15
CA LEU A 42 -12.10 -15.57 -0.95
C LEU A 42 -11.82 -14.69 -2.17
N ALA A 43 -11.31 -15.27 -3.23
CA ALA A 43 -11.03 -14.59 -4.48
C ALA A 43 -12.15 -14.88 -5.51
N VAL A 44 -12.65 -13.86 -6.20
CA VAL A 44 -13.64 -14.04 -7.26
C VAL A 44 -13.27 -13.24 -8.50
N ASP A 45 -13.52 -13.84 -9.67
CA ASP A 45 -13.33 -13.22 -10.99
C ASP A 45 -14.32 -13.86 -11.97
N ASN A 46 -14.69 -13.16 -13.04
CA ASN A 46 -15.53 -13.73 -14.09
C ASN A 46 -14.72 -14.59 -15.08
N SER A 47 -13.40 -14.57 -15.02
CA SER A 47 -12.49 -15.30 -15.89
C SER A 47 -11.96 -16.56 -15.22
N GLN A 48 -12.35 -17.74 -15.77
CA GLN A 48 -11.79 -19.03 -15.34
C GLN A 48 -10.26 -19.02 -15.41
N ARG A 49 -9.70 -18.42 -16.48
CA ARG A 49 -8.25 -18.31 -16.66
C ARG A 49 -7.58 -17.55 -15.53
N ALA A 50 -8.15 -16.42 -15.08
CA ALA A 50 -7.61 -15.63 -13.98
C ALA A 50 -7.63 -16.41 -12.66
N ILE A 51 -8.68 -17.17 -12.41
CA ILE A 51 -8.80 -18.08 -11.27
C ILE A 51 -7.75 -19.19 -11.33
N ASP A 52 -7.55 -19.80 -12.50
CA ASP A 52 -6.57 -20.88 -12.67
C ASP A 52 -5.12 -20.35 -12.49
N GLU A 53 -4.82 -19.17 -13.02
CA GLU A 53 -3.52 -18.50 -12.81
C GLU A 53 -3.28 -18.18 -11.32
N LEU A 54 -4.31 -17.73 -10.60
CA LEU A 54 -4.21 -17.47 -9.16
C LEU A 54 -3.93 -18.75 -8.36
N ARG A 55 -4.62 -19.85 -8.67
CA ARG A 55 -4.40 -21.17 -8.03
C ARG A 55 -3.03 -21.77 -8.33
N GLN A 56 -2.36 -21.37 -9.40
CA GLN A 56 -0.97 -21.77 -9.64
C GLN A 56 0.00 -21.09 -8.66
N ILE A 57 -0.34 -19.87 -8.21
CA ILE A 57 0.46 -19.13 -7.23
C ILE A 57 0.25 -19.69 -5.82
N ASP A 58 -1.00 -19.95 -5.46
CA ASP A 58 -1.39 -20.57 -4.19
C ASP A 58 -2.55 -21.56 -4.40
N PRO A 59 -2.26 -22.88 -4.43
CA PRO A 59 -3.28 -23.90 -4.64
C PRO A 59 -4.33 -24.00 -3.53
N ALA A 60 -4.03 -23.48 -2.34
CA ALA A 60 -4.94 -23.53 -1.19
C ALA A 60 -5.94 -22.37 -1.15
N ILE A 61 -5.79 -21.37 -2.04
CA ILE A 61 -6.67 -20.22 -2.05
C ILE A 61 -8.11 -20.60 -2.44
N GLU A 62 -9.07 -20.14 -1.66
CA GLU A 62 -10.47 -20.25 -2.07
C GLU A 62 -10.76 -19.26 -3.18
N ALA A 63 -11.00 -19.77 -4.38
CA ALA A 63 -11.22 -18.95 -5.56
C ALA A 63 -12.38 -19.49 -6.40
N ARG A 64 -13.26 -18.60 -6.88
CA ARG A 64 -14.49 -18.96 -7.60
C ARG A 64 -14.67 -18.09 -8.85
N VAL A 65 -15.25 -18.67 -9.89
CA VAL A 65 -15.69 -17.91 -11.09
C VAL A 65 -17.07 -17.34 -10.79
N VAL A 66 -17.17 -15.99 -10.78
CA VAL A 66 -18.40 -15.28 -10.38
C VAL A 66 -18.55 -14.02 -11.23
N ASP A 67 -19.78 -13.78 -11.70
CA ASP A 67 -20.12 -12.47 -12.26
C ASP A 67 -20.34 -11.49 -11.09
N CYS A 68 -19.43 -10.55 -10.94
CA CYS A 68 -19.47 -9.56 -9.85
C CYS A 68 -20.55 -8.48 -10.03
N THR A 69 -21.27 -8.47 -11.13
CA THR A 69 -22.41 -7.56 -11.38
C THR A 69 -23.74 -8.19 -10.99
N ASP A 70 -23.74 -9.45 -10.60
CA ASP A 70 -24.91 -10.20 -10.15
C ASP A 70 -24.86 -10.37 -8.62
N GLU A 71 -25.84 -9.75 -7.94
CA GLU A 71 -25.95 -9.82 -6.47
C GLU A 71 -26.16 -11.27 -5.98
N GLU A 72 -26.98 -12.07 -6.67
CA GLU A 72 -27.25 -13.44 -6.28
C GLU A 72 -25.98 -14.31 -6.42
N ALA A 73 -25.21 -14.09 -7.47
CA ALA A 73 -23.94 -14.77 -7.68
C ALA A 73 -22.90 -14.41 -6.60
N LEU A 74 -22.76 -13.13 -6.24
CA LEU A 74 -21.89 -12.68 -5.15
C LEU A 74 -22.32 -13.25 -3.79
N ARG A 75 -23.61 -13.30 -3.54
CA ARG A 75 -24.19 -13.91 -2.32
C ARG A 75 -23.94 -15.39 -2.26
N ALA A 76 -24.25 -16.14 -3.33
CA ALA A 76 -24.00 -17.57 -3.42
C ALA A 76 -22.53 -17.94 -3.30
N ALA A 77 -21.65 -17.05 -3.74
CA ALA A 77 -20.21 -17.19 -3.56
C ALA A 77 -19.73 -16.90 -2.12
N GLY A 78 -20.56 -16.32 -1.25
CA GLY A 78 -20.20 -15.98 0.12
C GLY A 78 -19.47 -14.64 0.27
N VAL A 79 -19.37 -13.85 -0.78
CA VAL A 79 -18.70 -12.52 -0.75
C VAL A 79 -19.38 -11.58 0.23
N LEU A 80 -20.72 -11.59 0.26
CA LEU A 80 -21.52 -10.70 1.10
C LEU A 80 -21.56 -11.10 2.58
N ASP A 81 -20.99 -12.26 2.93
CA ASP A 81 -20.86 -12.73 4.31
C ASP A 81 -19.54 -12.29 4.98
N LEU A 82 -18.61 -11.75 4.21
CA LEU A 82 -17.30 -11.31 4.66
C LEU A 82 -17.30 -9.83 5.07
N GLU A 83 -16.45 -9.47 6.02
CA GLU A 83 -16.45 -8.11 6.58
C GLU A 83 -15.73 -7.08 5.68
N THR A 84 -14.70 -7.51 4.95
CA THR A 84 -13.91 -6.61 4.08
C THR A 84 -13.87 -7.11 2.65
N VAL A 85 -14.23 -6.24 1.72
CA VAL A 85 -14.20 -6.54 0.29
C VAL A 85 -13.26 -5.58 -0.43
N VAL A 86 -12.36 -6.13 -1.25
CA VAL A 86 -11.48 -5.39 -2.14
C VAL A 86 -11.98 -5.53 -3.57
N VAL A 87 -12.55 -4.47 -4.14
CA VAL A 87 -12.91 -4.40 -5.57
C VAL A 87 -11.65 -4.01 -6.34
N ALA A 88 -10.90 -5.02 -6.79
CA ALA A 88 -9.58 -4.86 -7.39
C ALA A 88 -9.63 -4.68 -8.92
N MET A 89 -10.77 -4.96 -9.54
CA MET A 89 -11.01 -4.67 -10.95
C MET A 89 -11.21 -3.17 -11.18
N SER A 90 -10.91 -2.73 -12.38
CA SER A 90 -11.06 -1.33 -12.77
C SER A 90 -11.70 -1.14 -14.13
N GLU A 91 -11.85 -2.21 -14.86
CA GLU A 91 -12.51 -2.25 -16.17
C GLU A 91 -13.31 -3.56 -16.30
N PRO A 92 -14.52 -3.49 -16.83
CA PRO A 92 -15.21 -2.25 -17.17
C PRO A 92 -15.58 -1.44 -15.91
N ILE A 93 -15.60 -0.09 -16.03
CA ILE A 93 -15.87 0.82 -14.90
C ILE A 93 -17.24 0.52 -14.28
N GLU A 94 -18.23 0.22 -15.10
CA GLU A 94 -19.61 -0.09 -14.70
C GLU A 94 -19.63 -1.31 -13.76
N ALA A 95 -18.87 -2.35 -14.08
CA ALA A 95 -18.82 -3.55 -13.24
C ALA A 95 -18.18 -3.26 -11.88
N SER A 96 -17.11 -2.45 -11.85
CA SER A 96 -16.47 -2.02 -10.61
C SER A 96 -17.42 -1.21 -9.71
N ILE A 97 -18.20 -0.30 -10.29
CA ILE A 97 -19.19 0.50 -9.56
C ILE A 97 -20.33 -0.39 -9.06
N THR A 98 -20.87 -1.28 -9.92
CA THR A 98 -21.95 -2.20 -9.56
C THR A 98 -21.53 -3.14 -8.43
N ALA A 99 -20.37 -3.79 -8.53
CA ALA A 99 -19.85 -4.64 -7.47
C ALA A 99 -19.68 -3.89 -6.13
N THR A 100 -19.20 -2.64 -6.19
CA THR A 100 -19.06 -1.80 -5.00
C THR A 100 -20.43 -1.49 -4.38
N LEU A 101 -21.41 -1.12 -5.20
CA LEU A 101 -22.78 -0.84 -4.75
C LEU A 101 -23.42 -2.09 -4.12
N ILE A 102 -23.34 -3.24 -4.77
CA ILE A 102 -23.88 -4.50 -4.23
C ILE A 102 -23.25 -4.82 -2.88
N CYS A 103 -21.93 -4.75 -2.74
CA CYS A 103 -21.28 -5.03 -1.46
C CYS A 103 -21.73 -4.11 -0.34
N LYS A 104 -22.09 -2.84 -0.64
CA LYS A 104 -22.51 -1.85 0.37
C LYS A 104 -23.99 -1.88 0.68
N ASP A 105 -24.85 -2.16 -0.30
CA ASP A 105 -26.28 -1.89 -0.22
C ASP A 105 -27.16 -3.15 -0.32
N ALA A 106 -26.57 -4.30 -0.64
CA ALA A 106 -27.34 -5.55 -0.75
C ALA A 106 -28.02 -5.93 0.58
N PRO A 107 -29.31 -6.31 0.56
CA PRO A 107 -30.03 -6.68 1.77
C PRO A 107 -29.34 -7.80 2.55
N GLY A 108 -29.07 -7.57 3.84
CA GLY A 108 -28.43 -8.56 4.71
C GLY A 108 -26.92 -8.75 4.45
N THR A 109 -26.27 -7.87 3.69
CA THR A 109 -24.81 -7.88 3.57
C THR A 109 -24.14 -7.71 4.92
N ARG A 110 -23.05 -8.42 5.16
CA ARG A 110 -22.20 -8.31 6.35
C ARG A 110 -20.97 -7.46 6.09
N VAL A 111 -20.82 -6.94 4.86
CA VAL A 111 -19.65 -6.15 4.46
C VAL A 111 -19.64 -4.82 5.20
N LYS A 112 -18.60 -4.63 6.01
CA LYS A 112 -18.35 -3.38 6.77
C LYS A 112 -17.50 -2.41 5.99
N GLN A 113 -16.52 -2.93 5.23
CA GLN A 113 -15.54 -2.12 4.52
C GLN A 113 -15.40 -2.55 3.06
N VAL A 114 -15.52 -1.58 2.15
CA VAL A 114 -15.21 -1.77 0.72
C VAL A 114 -14.06 -0.87 0.30
N ILE A 115 -13.01 -1.50 -0.21
CA ILE A 115 -11.84 -0.84 -0.77
C ILE A 115 -11.89 -1.03 -2.28
N ALA A 116 -11.96 0.06 -3.06
CA ALA A 116 -12.12 -0.04 -4.50
C ALA A 116 -10.92 0.58 -5.26
N ARG A 117 -10.55 -0.03 -6.37
CA ARG A 117 -9.51 0.46 -7.27
C ARG A 117 -10.11 1.40 -8.31
N ALA A 118 -9.55 2.62 -8.43
CA ALA A 118 -9.93 3.58 -9.46
C ALA A 118 -8.83 3.74 -10.52
N THR A 119 -9.26 4.12 -11.74
CA THR A 119 -8.38 4.46 -12.89
C THR A 119 -8.37 5.95 -13.19
N SER A 120 -9.37 6.71 -12.72
CA SER A 120 -9.52 8.15 -12.95
C SER A 120 -10.16 8.85 -11.76
N ASP A 121 -10.03 10.19 -11.71
CA ASP A 121 -10.67 10.99 -10.66
C ASP A 121 -12.21 10.94 -10.77
N LEU A 122 -12.75 10.78 -11.98
CA LEU A 122 -14.21 10.59 -12.17
C LEU A 122 -14.63 9.23 -11.59
N HIS A 123 -13.91 8.16 -11.92
CA HIS A 123 -14.18 6.82 -11.38
C HIS A 123 -14.09 6.82 -9.85
N MET A 124 -13.08 7.48 -9.26
CA MET A 124 -12.99 7.64 -7.80
C MET A 124 -14.25 8.28 -7.22
N ARG A 125 -14.73 9.41 -7.80
CA ARG A 125 -15.93 10.07 -7.30
C ARG A 125 -17.17 9.19 -7.40
N MET A 126 -17.28 8.38 -8.47
CA MET A 126 -18.38 7.42 -8.62
C MET A 126 -18.31 6.35 -7.52
N LEU A 127 -17.15 5.72 -7.32
CA LEU A 127 -16.95 4.71 -6.28
C LEU A 127 -17.25 5.24 -4.87
N GLN A 128 -16.81 6.46 -4.57
CA GLN A 128 -17.15 7.12 -3.30
C GLN A 128 -18.65 7.38 -3.13
N ARG A 129 -19.33 7.74 -4.23
CA ARG A 129 -20.81 7.98 -4.21
C ARG A 129 -21.62 6.72 -4.01
N VAL A 130 -21.14 5.57 -4.48
CA VAL A 130 -21.80 4.28 -4.26
C VAL A 130 -21.32 3.59 -2.98
N GLY A 131 -20.56 4.29 -2.12
CA GLY A 131 -20.26 3.84 -0.76
C GLY A 131 -18.92 3.18 -0.55
N ALA A 132 -17.96 3.24 -1.49
CA ALA A 132 -16.60 2.78 -1.21
C ALA A 132 -15.99 3.53 -0.02
N ASP A 133 -15.57 2.81 1.01
CA ASP A 133 -14.95 3.39 2.22
C ASP A 133 -13.55 3.93 1.94
N ARG A 134 -12.87 3.28 0.99
CA ARG A 134 -11.54 3.69 0.54
C ARG A 134 -11.38 3.47 -0.95
N VAL A 135 -10.79 4.45 -1.64
CA VAL A 135 -10.44 4.30 -3.06
C VAL A 135 -8.93 4.42 -3.22
N VAL A 136 -8.35 3.49 -3.98
CA VAL A 136 -6.89 3.41 -4.24
C VAL A 136 -6.59 3.60 -5.72
N PHE A 137 -5.43 4.21 -6.01
CA PHE A 137 -4.89 4.44 -7.36
C PHE A 137 -3.51 3.80 -7.49
N PRO A 138 -3.39 2.49 -7.68
CA PRO A 138 -2.10 1.81 -7.70
C PRO A 138 -1.12 2.40 -8.73
N SER A 139 -1.59 2.63 -9.96
CA SER A 139 -0.74 3.19 -11.03
C SER A 139 -0.26 4.60 -10.74
N ARG A 140 -1.11 5.47 -10.14
CA ARG A 140 -0.72 6.83 -9.74
C ARG A 140 0.33 6.79 -8.62
N MET A 141 0.12 5.91 -7.64
CA MET A 141 1.05 5.74 -6.52
C MET A 141 2.41 5.25 -7.00
N GLN A 142 2.43 4.24 -7.86
CA GLN A 142 3.68 3.70 -8.42
C GLN A 142 4.37 4.68 -9.36
N GLY A 143 3.61 5.39 -10.22
CA GLY A 143 4.18 6.43 -11.08
C GLY A 143 4.81 7.58 -10.30
N ALA A 144 4.15 8.03 -9.22
CA ALA A 144 4.71 9.05 -8.34
C ALA A 144 5.97 8.57 -7.59
N ARG A 145 6.01 7.28 -7.19
CA ARG A 145 7.20 6.66 -6.60
C ARG A 145 8.36 6.64 -7.59
N LEU A 146 8.14 6.08 -8.78
CA LEU A 146 9.15 6.01 -9.83
C LEU A 146 9.67 7.39 -10.21
N GLY A 147 8.78 8.40 -10.36
CA GLY A 147 9.18 9.76 -10.66
C GLY A 147 10.14 10.35 -9.61
N ARG A 148 9.90 10.07 -8.32
CA ARG A 148 10.81 10.49 -7.25
C ARG A 148 12.16 9.76 -7.31
N GLU A 149 12.15 8.45 -7.52
CA GLU A 149 13.36 7.64 -7.65
C GLU A 149 14.26 8.13 -8.80
N LEU A 150 13.65 8.54 -9.92
CA LEU A 150 14.41 9.07 -11.07
C LEU A 150 15.04 10.44 -10.78
N VAL A 151 14.40 11.28 -9.98
CA VAL A 151 14.93 12.62 -9.60
C VAL A 151 15.91 12.55 -8.44
N ARG A 152 15.72 11.58 -7.53
CA ARG A 152 16.57 11.36 -6.34
C ARG A 152 16.96 9.89 -6.26
N PRO A 153 17.98 9.45 -7.00
CA PRO A 153 18.37 8.03 -7.08
C PRO A 153 18.78 7.42 -5.74
N ASN A 154 19.23 8.24 -4.81
CA ASN A 154 19.61 7.82 -3.46
C ASN A 154 18.39 7.67 -2.50
N LEU A 155 17.19 8.11 -2.87
CA LEU A 155 15.98 7.95 -2.08
C LEU A 155 15.37 6.55 -2.31
N LEU A 156 15.42 5.68 -1.29
CA LEU A 156 14.90 4.32 -1.37
C LEU A 156 13.44 4.24 -0.91
N GLU A 157 13.15 4.80 0.28
CA GLU A 157 11.80 4.78 0.84
C GLU A 157 11.44 6.13 1.46
N ARG A 158 10.14 6.46 1.42
CA ARG A 158 9.59 7.66 2.01
C ARG A 158 8.32 7.31 2.78
N LEU A 159 8.33 7.59 4.09
CA LEU A 159 7.16 7.47 4.96
C LEU A 159 6.66 8.85 5.34
N ARG A 160 5.41 9.14 5.00
CA ARG A 160 4.74 10.38 5.40
C ARG A 160 4.23 10.24 6.84
N LEU A 161 4.61 11.16 7.72
CA LEU A 161 4.08 11.25 9.08
C LEU A 161 2.87 12.18 9.15
N ASP A 162 2.98 13.36 8.53
CA ASP A 162 1.89 14.33 8.38
C ASP A 162 2.04 15.13 7.07
N ASP A 163 1.30 16.21 6.90
CA ASP A 163 1.36 17.03 5.69
C ASP A 163 2.70 17.72 5.48
N SER A 164 3.46 17.93 6.53
CA SER A 164 4.71 18.71 6.52
C SER A 164 5.95 17.89 6.81
N ASN A 165 5.82 16.71 7.41
CA ASN A 165 6.93 15.93 7.95
C ASN A 165 6.90 14.48 7.50
N GLY A 166 8.09 13.87 7.46
CA GLY A 166 8.24 12.45 7.10
C GLY A 166 9.57 11.86 7.52
N ILE A 167 9.71 10.60 7.16
CA ILE A 167 10.96 9.84 7.28
C ILE A 167 11.39 9.43 5.88
N GLU A 168 12.66 9.56 5.59
CA GLU A 168 13.27 9.04 4.37
C GLU A 168 14.38 8.05 4.70
N GLU A 169 14.42 6.97 3.94
CA GLU A 169 15.55 6.05 3.86
C GLU A 169 16.31 6.38 2.58
N ILE A 170 17.58 6.74 2.74
CA ILE A 170 18.43 7.12 1.62
C ILE A 170 19.74 6.32 1.65
N THR A 171 20.32 6.06 0.49
CA THR A 171 21.72 5.67 0.42
C THR A 171 22.58 6.84 0.85
N VAL A 172 23.62 6.58 1.65
CA VAL A 172 24.56 7.62 2.11
C VAL A 172 25.14 8.36 0.92
N PRO A 173 24.89 9.70 0.82
CA PRO A 173 25.43 10.50 -0.26
C PRO A 173 26.98 10.46 -0.30
N PRO A 174 27.62 10.48 -1.47
CA PRO A 174 29.09 10.52 -1.59
C PRO A 174 29.75 11.60 -0.74
N SER A 175 29.11 12.77 -0.62
CA SER A 175 29.59 13.89 0.21
C SER A 175 29.59 13.62 1.71
N PHE A 176 28.92 12.57 2.17
CA PHE A 176 28.87 12.15 3.59
C PHE A 176 29.81 10.98 3.89
N VAL A 177 30.28 10.27 2.88
CA VAL A 177 31.13 9.07 3.05
C VAL A 177 32.43 9.44 3.78
N GLY A 178 32.80 8.59 4.76
CA GLY A 178 34.02 8.77 5.57
C GLY A 178 33.90 9.83 6.67
N ARG A 179 32.74 10.48 6.82
CA ARG A 179 32.51 11.50 7.85
C ARG A 179 31.67 10.95 8.99
N SER A 180 31.94 11.42 10.20
CA SER A 180 31.12 11.03 11.36
C SER A 180 29.82 11.85 11.39
N LEU A 181 28.79 11.32 12.04
CA LEU A 181 27.54 12.04 12.27
C LEU A 181 27.75 13.34 13.06
N ARG A 182 28.78 13.37 13.93
CA ARG A 182 29.21 14.57 14.64
C ARG A 182 29.71 15.64 13.68
N ASP A 183 30.60 15.28 12.75
CA ASP A 183 31.20 16.23 11.78
C ASP A 183 30.18 16.72 10.78
N LEU A 184 29.26 15.87 10.38
CA LEU A 184 28.15 16.21 9.48
C LEU A 184 27.15 17.15 10.14
N ASN A 185 26.94 17.02 11.43
CA ASN A 185 25.99 17.83 12.23
C ASN A 185 24.66 18.06 11.49
N LEU A 186 24.05 16.96 11.01
CA LEU A 186 22.89 16.99 10.11
C LEU A 186 21.70 17.75 10.70
N ARG A 187 21.56 17.70 12.02
CA ARG A 187 20.50 18.44 12.72
C ARG A 187 20.66 19.96 12.58
N ARG A 188 21.90 20.44 12.63
CA ARG A 188 22.18 21.88 12.51
C ARG A 188 22.15 22.37 11.07
N HIS A 189 22.71 21.59 10.15
CA HIS A 189 22.88 22.00 8.77
C HIS A 189 21.64 21.77 7.92
N PHE A 190 20.91 20.66 8.15
CA PHE A 190 19.76 20.24 7.34
C PHE A 190 18.46 20.16 8.13
N GLN A 191 18.48 20.38 9.46
CA GLN A 191 17.30 20.28 10.32
C GLN A 191 16.64 18.88 10.29
N VAL A 192 17.43 17.84 10.11
CA VAL A 192 16.98 16.44 10.14
C VAL A 192 17.54 15.70 11.34
N THR A 193 16.80 14.71 11.82
CA THR A 193 17.23 13.79 12.88
C THR A 193 17.55 12.44 12.26
N VAL A 194 18.73 11.89 12.56
CA VAL A 194 19.12 10.55 12.15
C VAL A 194 18.45 9.54 13.10
N LEU A 195 17.69 8.61 12.54
CA LEU A 195 17.03 7.53 13.26
C LEU A 195 17.85 6.24 13.21
N ALA A 196 18.47 5.94 12.07
CA ALA A 196 19.32 4.77 11.90
C ALA A 196 20.38 5.02 10.83
N ALA A 197 21.49 4.26 10.90
CA ALA A 197 22.53 4.23 9.87
C ALA A 197 23.19 2.84 9.86
N GLY A 198 23.69 2.40 8.69
CA GLY A 198 24.45 1.14 8.55
C GLY A 198 24.18 0.44 7.24
N GLN A 199 24.60 -0.81 7.16
CA GLN A 199 24.42 -1.64 5.96
C GLN A 199 22.98 -2.12 5.81
N VAL A 200 22.60 -2.46 4.58
CA VAL A 200 21.31 -3.13 4.29
C VAL A 200 21.16 -4.37 5.18
N ASN A 201 20.01 -4.49 5.84
CA ASN A 201 19.67 -5.53 6.82
C ASN A 201 20.47 -5.48 8.15
N HIS A 202 21.38 -4.52 8.35
CA HIS A 202 22.17 -4.34 9.58
C HIS A 202 22.22 -2.86 9.98
N LEU A 203 21.06 -2.27 10.25
CA LEU A 203 20.96 -0.89 10.70
C LEU A 203 21.20 -0.77 12.20
N THR A 204 22.02 0.21 12.60
CA THR A 204 22.14 0.66 13.98
C THR A 204 21.13 1.77 14.24
N PHE A 205 20.16 1.54 15.11
CA PHE A 205 19.20 2.55 15.54
C PHE A 205 19.80 3.49 16.57
N ASN A 206 19.42 4.77 16.51
CA ASN A 206 20.01 5.82 17.34
C ASN A 206 21.55 5.79 17.34
N PRO A 207 22.18 5.85 16.15
CA PRO A 207 23.63 5.68 16.05
C PRO A 207 24.35 6.77 16.86
N PRO A 208 25.45 6.42 17.57
CA PRO A 208 26.23 7.40 18.29
C PRO A 208 26.81 8.46 17.36
N ALA A 209 27.07 9.65 17.86
CA ALA A 209 27.60 10.77 17.08
C ALA A 209 28.98 10.47 16.43
N SER A 210 29.70 9.49 16.95
CA SER A 210 30.98 8.99 16.41
C SER A 210 30.84 8.03 15.25
N THR A 211 29.62 7.60 14.90
CA THR A 211 29.38 6.70 13.75
C THR A 211 29.87 7.36 12.47
N VAL A 212 30.75 6.70 11.77
CA VAL A 212 31.27 7.11 10.46
C VAL A 212 30.46 6.43 9.38
N LEU A 213 29.98 7.19 8.41
CA LEU A 213 29.14 6.70 7.33
C LEU A 213 29.98 6.09 6.21
N GLY A 214 29.63 4.87 5.78
CA GLY A 214 30.28 4.16 4.70
C GLY A 214 29.61 4.35 3.34
N ALA A 215 30.35 4.10 2.27
CA ALA A 215 29.80 4.11 0.91
C ALA A 215 28.80 2.96 0.74
N GLY A 216 27.62 3.25 0.16
CA GLY A 216 26.57 2.27 -0.05
C GLY A 216 25.78 1.87 1.21
N GLU A 217 26.09 2.45 2.37
CA GLU A 217 25.28 2.31 3.57
C GLU A 217 23.98 3.09 3.46
N LEU A 218 23.05 2.74 4.33
CA LEU A 218 21.75 3.39 4.48
C LEU A 218 21.78 4.43 5.59
N LEU A 219 21.02 5.49 5.38
CA LEU A 219 20.78 6.53 6.36
C LEU A 219 19.25 6.76 6.44
N VAL A 220 18.69 6.54 7.62
CA VAL A 220 17.28 6.81 7.89
C VAL A 220 17.16 8.13 8.65
N VAL A 221 16.47 9.09 8.04
CA VAL A 221 16.36 10.46 8.55
C VAL A 221 14.92 10.90 8.68
N MET A 222 14.63 11.74 9.67
CA MET A 222 13.32 12.34 9.92
C MET A 222 13.44 13.87 9.92
N GLY A 223 12.46 14.53 9.27
CA GLY A 223 12.40 15.98 9.23
C GLY A 223 11.19 16.49 8.45
N SER A 224 11.12 17.83 8.28
CA SER A 224 10.16 18.40 7.35
C SER A 224 10.52 18.06 5.90
N TRP A 225 9.52 18.03 5.00
CA TRP A 225 9.79 17.75 3.57
C TRP A 225 10.84 18.68 2.99
N LYS A 226 10.79 19.97 3.34
CA LYS A 226 11.80 20.96 2.93
C LYS A 226 13.20 20.61 3.43
N ALA A 227 13.31 20.11 4.65
CA ALA A 227 14.59 19.71 5.23
C ALA A 227 15.15 18.44 4.58
N LEU A 228 14.29 17.45 4.33
CA LEU A 228 14.65 16.21 3.66
C LEU A 228 15.05 16.42 2.21
N GLU A 229 14.37 17.32 1.50
CA GLU A 229 14.69 17.69 0.11
C GLU A 229 16.00 18.50 -0.03
N ALA A 230 16.47 19.12 1.05
CA ALA A 230 17.76 19.82 1.08
C ALA A 230 18.97 18.88 1.27
N LEU A 231 18.74 17.59 1.59
CA LEU A 231 19.83 16.62 1.66
C LEU A 231 20.44 16.39 0.27
N PRO A 232 21.77 16.14 0.18
CA PRO A 232 22.41 15.80 -1.09
C PRO A 232 21.75 14.59 -1.76
N ALA A 233 21.60 14.67 -3.09
CA ALA A 233 20.95 13.65 -3.92
C ALA A 233 21.94 12.90 -4.83
N ASP A 234 23.19 13.27 -4.78
CA ASP A 234 24.34 12.77 -5.55
C ASP A 234 24.90 11.45 -5.03
#